data_4df350f75ae94ccd19794a40c8aab27d
#
_entry.id   4df350f75ae94ccd19794a40c8aab27d
#
_cell.length_a   1.000
_cell.length_b   1.000
_cell.length_c   1.000
_cell.angle_alpha   90.00
_cell.angle_beta   90.00
_cell.angle_gamma   90.00
#
_symmetry.space_group_name_H-M   'P 1'
#
loop_
_entity.id
_entity.type
_entity.pdbx_description
1 polymer ?
#
loop_
_entity_poly.entity_id
_entity_poly.type
_entity_poly.pdbx_seq_one_letter_code
_entity_poly.pdbx_strand_id
1 'polypeptide(L)' 'MPNPAFDETLNAGTELRIYNISDHIKVLVKEGGLAEVFGRELPVNEPVFFHQGEKIAIFCWKPSRIIISGHYEGYNSD' A
#
# COMPACT_ATOMS: atom_id res chain seq x y z
N MET A 1 -15.80 -7.27 11.14
CA MET A 1 -14.45 -7.87 11.18
C MET A 1 -13.47 -7.01 10.42
N PRO A 2 -12.30 -6.74 10.98
CA PRO A 2 -11.28 -6.05 10.20
C PRO A 2 -10.80 -6.94 9.06
N ASN A 3 -10.37 -6.32 7.98
CA ASN A 3 -9.75 -7.05 6.89
C ASN A 3 -8.44 -7.67 7.37
N PRO A 4 -8.09 -8.87 6.88
CA PRO A 4 -6.77 -9.40 7.17
C PRO A 4 -5.71 -8.45 6.61
N ALA A 5 -4.55 -8.42 7.23
CA ALA A 5 -3.45 -7.61 6.75
C ALA A 5 -3.06 -8.08 5.36
N PHE A 6 -2.84 -7.12 4.47
CA PHE A 6 -2.30 -7.41 3.15
C PHE A 6 -0.79 -7.57 3.30
N ASP A 7 -0.24 -8.63 2.78
CA ASP A 7 1.20 -8.89 2.83
C ASP A 7 1.58 -9.70 1.59
N GLU A 8 1.96 -9.02 0.52
CA GLU A 8 2.32 -9.68 -0.72
C GLU A 8 3.48 -8.98 -1.40
N THR A 9 4.23 -9.75 -2.17
CA THR A 9 5.27 -9.19 -3.02
C THR A 9 4.65 -8.92 -4.39
N LEU A 10 4.66 -7.66 -4.78
CA LEU A 10 4.10 -7.22 -6.05
C LEU A 10 5.21 -7.05 -7.07
N ASN A 11 4.93 -7.44 -8.30
CA ASN A 11 5.89 -7.32 -9.38
C ASN A 11 6.13 -5.86 -9.76
N ALA A 12 7.30 -5.59 -10.35
CA ALA A 12 7.57 -4.29 -10.94
C ALA A 12 6.46 -3.94 -11.96
N GLY A 13 6.03 -2.70 -11.95
CA GLY A 13 4.96 -2.23 -12.83
C GLY A 13 3.56 -2.44 -12.30
N THR A 14 3.40 -3.07 -11.15
CA THR A 14 2.10 -3.28 -10.53
C THR A 14 1.61 -1.99 -9.88
N GLU A 15 0.34 -1.67 -10.10
CA GLU A 15 -0.35 -0.59 -9.39
C GLU A 15 -1.40 -1.20 -8.49
N LEU A 16 -1.31 -0.95 -7.20
CA LEU A 16 -2.27 -1.43 -6.21
C LEU A 16 -3.10 -0.24 -5.73
N ARG A 17 -4.41 -0.31 -5.94
CA ARG A 17 -5.32 0.77 -5.57
C ARG A 17 -6.08 0.41 -4.31
N ILE A 18 -6.05 1.32 -3.34
CA ILE A 18 -6.73 1.17 -2.06
C ILE A 18 -7.74 2.30 -1.93
N TYR A 19 -8.96 1.96 -1.60
CA TYR A 19 -10.04 2.94 -1.43
C TYR A 19 -10.98 2.49 -0.32
N ASN A 20 -11.93 3.36 0.03
CA ASN A 20 -12.89 3.11 1.12
C ASN A 20 -12.21 2.84 2.46
N ILE A 21 -11.18 3.65 2.74
CA ILE A 21 -10.51 3.60 4.04
C ILE A 21 -11.49 4.11 5.08
N SER A 22 -11.87 3.25 6.03
CA SER A 22 -12.90 3.60 6.99
C SER A 22 -12.37 4.28 8.26
N ASP A 23 -11.08 4.17 8.52
CA ASP A 23 -10.44 4.85 9.63
C ASP A 23 -9.06 5.32 9.18
N HIS A 24 -8.07 4.49 9.30
CA HIS A 24 -6.74 4.77 8.76
C HIS A 24 -6.09 3.44 8.38
N ILE A 25 -5.11 3.53 7.49
CA ILE A 25 -4.29 2.38 7.16
C ILE A 25 -2.82 2.74 7.30
N LYS A 26 -2.02 1.71 7.43
CA LYS A 26 -0.57 1.82 7.53
C LYS A 26 0.02 0.99 6.40
N VAL A 27 0.86 1.62 5.60
CA VAL A 27 1.51 0.97 4.44
C VAL A 27 3.01 0.90 4.72
N LEU A 28 3.56 -0.29 4.57
CA LEU A 28 4.97 -0.55 4.81
C LEU A 28 5.59 -1.23 3.60
N VAL A 29 6.67 -0.64 3.09
CA VAL A 29 7.48 -1.23 2.01
C VAL A 29 8.70 -1.87 2.65
N LYS A 30 8.89 -3.16 2.42
CA LYS A 30 10.04 -3.88 2.97
C LYS A 30 11.30 -3.61 2.15
N GLU A 31 12.44 -3.86 2.76
CA GLU A 31 13.74 -3.62 2.12
C GLU A 31 13.87 -4.36 0.79
N GLY A 32 14.56 -3.75 -0.14
CA GLY A 32 14.72 -4.26 -1.50
C GLY A 32 13.64 -3.77 -2.45
N GLY A 33 12.55 -3.21 -1.93
CA GLY A 33 11.48 -2.69 -2.76
C GLY A 33 11.66 -1.23 -3.14
N LEU A 34 10.88 -0.78 -4.11
CA LEU A 34 10.82 0.61 -4.52
C LEU A 34 9.40 0.88 -5.01
N ALA A 35 8.66 1.63 -4.23
CA ALA A 35 7.26 1.93 -4.52
C ALA A 35 6.97 3.39 -4.21
N GLU A 36 5.94 3.92 -4.87
CA GLU A 36 5.53 5.31 -4.69
C GLU A 36 4.03 5.45 -4.56
N VAL A 37 3.60 6.56 -3.96
CA VAL A 37 2.21 7.00 -3.93
C VAL A 37 2.20 8.46 -4.36
N PHE A 38 1.42 8.77 -5.40
CA PHE A 38 1.28 10.13 -5.93
C PHE A 38 2.63 10.80 -6.24
N GLY A 39 3.55 10.03 -6.83
CA GLY A 39 4.85 10.56 -7.24
C GLY A 39 5.87 10.68 -6.12
N ARG A 40 5.51 10.26 -4.90
CA ARG A 40 6.45 10.28 -3.77
C ARG A 40 6.86 8.86 -3.43
N GLU A 41 8.15 8.63 -3.37
CA GLU A 41 8.69 7.33 -2.99
C GLU A 41 8.35 7.05 -1.53
N LEU A 42 7.84 5.86 -1.27
CA LEU A 42 7.57 5.43 0.09
C LEU A 42 8.89 5.02 0.78
N PRO A 43 9.10 5.44 2.02
CA PRO A 43 10.29 5.02 2.74
C PRO A 43 10.29 3.51 2.95
N VAL A 44 11.48 2.92 2.94
CA VAL A 44 11.64 1.48 3.15
C VAL A 44 11.73 1.22 4.65
N ASN A 45 11.00 0.19 5.10
CA ASN A 45 10.96 -0.23 6.50
C ASN A 45 10.39 0.82 7.47
N GLU A 46 9.68 1.83 6.94
CA GLU A 46 8.99 2.83 7.76
C GLU A 46 7.53 2.89 7.35
N PRO A 47 6.59 2.74 8.29
CA PRO A 47 5.18 2.80 7.94
C PRO A 47 4.75 4.22 7.57
N VAL A 48 3.89 4.30 6.56
CA VAL A 48 3.25 5.56 6.16
C VAL A 48 1.76 5.41 6.40
N PHE A 49 1.15 6.43 6.98
CA PHE A 49 -0.26 6.39 7.36
C PHE A 49 -1.10 7.15 6.36
N PHE A 50 -2.26 6.59 6.02
CA PHE A 50 -3.28 7.23 5.21
C PHE A 50 -4.59 7.22 5.98
N HIS A 51 -5.37 8.28 5.85
CA HIS A 51 -6.53 8.53 6.71
C HIS A 51 -7.85 8.20 6.03
N GLN A 52 -8.90 8.20 6.83
CA GLN A 52 -10.25 7.97 6.36
C GLN A 52 -10.57 8.86 5.15
N GLY A 53 -11.17 8.27 4.15
CA GLY A 53 -11.61 9.00 2.96
C GLY A 53 -10.56 9.17 1.89
N GLU A 54 -9.29 8.87 2.17
CA GLU A 54 -8.25 8.95 1.16
C GLU A 54 -8.35 7.77 0.19
N LYS A 55 -7.92 8.01 -1.03
CA LYS A 55 -7.75 6.98 -2.05
C LYS A 55 -6.30 7.02 -2.47
N ILE A 56 -5.65 5.87 -2.52
CA ILE A 56 -4.24 5.81 -2.89
C ILE A 56 -4.02 4.79 -3.98
N ALA A 57 -2.96 5.02 -4.76
CA ALA A 57 -2.47 4.05 -5.73
C ALA A 57 -0.99 3.88 -5.45
N ILE A 58 -0.60 2.65 -5.12
CA ILE A 58 0.79 2.30 -4.84
C ILE A 58 1.37 1.71 -6.11
N PHE A 59 2.39 2.35 -6.68
CA PHE A 59 3.05 1.86 -7.88
C PHE A 59 4.42 1.30 -7.52
N CYS A 60 4.68 0.08 -7.97
CA CYS A 60 5.94 -0.61 -7.69
C CYS A 60 6.89 -0.49 -8.86
N TRP A 61 8.03 0.17 -8.66
CA TRP A 61 9.08 0.29 -9.67
C TRP A 61 9.97 -0.94 -9.72
N LYS A 62 10.07 -1.64 -8.60
CA LYS A 62 10.77 -2.91 -8.46
C LYS A 62 9.83 -3.91 -7.80
N PRO A 63 10.10 -5.21 -7.88
CA PRO A 63 9.36 -6.16 -7.05
C PRO A 63 9.45 -5.72 -5.60
N SER A 64 8.32 -5.54 -4.94
CA SER A 64 8.27 -4.93 -3.61
C SER A 64 7.31 -5.70 -2.73
N ARG A 65 7.75 -6.05 -1.53
CA ARG A 65 6.87 -6.62 -0.52
C ARG A 65 6.16 -5.47 0.17
N ILE A 66 4.84 -5.45 0.08
CA ILE A 66 4.00 -4.40 0.63
C ILE A 66 3.14 -5.01 1.73
N ILE A 67 3.13 -4.38 2.90
CA ILE A 67 2.31 -4.79 4.02
C ILE A 67 1.37 -3.65 4.35
N ILE A 68 0.06 -3.93 4.34
CA ILE A 68 -0.97 -2.94 4.62
C ILE A 68 -1.81 -3.45 5.77
N SER A 69 -1.98 -2.64 6.80
CA SER A 69 -2.84 -2.95 7.92
C SER A 69 -3.79 -1.82 8.21
N GLY A 70 -4.99 -2.15 8.70
CA GLY A 70 -6.03 -1.18 9.01
C GLY A 70 -7.34 -1.57 8.35
N HIS A 71 -8.26 -0.60 8.23
CA HIS A 71 -9.62 -0.84 7.76
C HIS A 71 -9.85 -0.18 6.41
N TYR A 72 -10.08 -1.00 5.39
CA TYR A 72 -10.45 -0.55 4.05
C TYR A 72 -11.34 -1.62 3.42
N GLU A 73 -12.09 -1.23 2.39
CA GLU A 73 -13.06 -2.16 1.79
C GLU A 73 -12.65 -2.73 0.45
N GLY A 74 -11.78 -2.13 -0.25
CA GLY A 74 -11.50 -2.65 -1.56
C GLY A 74 -10.12 -2.30 -2.05
N TYR A 75 -9.64 -3.13 -2.93
CA TYR A 75 -8.41 -2.88 -3.66
C TYR A 75 -8.45 -3.67 -4.96
N ASN A 76 -7.65 -3.23 -5.91
CA ASN A 76 -7.35 -4.03 -7.09
C ASN A 76 -5.88 -3.82 -7.45
N SER A 77 -5.34 -4.75 -8.23
CA SER A 77 -3.97 -4.66 -8.69
C SER A 77 -3.93 -4.93 -10.19
N ASP A 78 -3.07 -4.22 -10.88
CA ASP A 78 -2.83 -4.40 -12.31
C ASP A 78 -1.41 -4.87 -12.56
#